data_2c32a2e597712f4513335f29f96b03c2
#
_entry.id   2c32a2e597712f4513335f29f96b03c2
#
_cell.length_a   1.000
_cell.length_b   1.000
_cell.length_c   1.000
_cell.angle_alpha   90.00
_cell.angle_beta   90.00
_cell.angle_gamma   90.00
#
_symmetry.space_group_name_H-M   'P 1'
#
loop_
_entity.id
_entity.type
_entity.pdbx_description
1 polymer ?
#
loop_
_entity_poly.entity_id
_entity_poly.type
_entity_poly.pdbx_seq_one_letter_code
_entity_poly.pdbx_strand_id
1 'polypeptide(L)'
;ITATQQWVDSLKPNDPKLEAKLFEAIGVFESHEVVNRPLLERLLAAKDYRARAYATRVAGRWHDRLQDSLDLLRRSATDEHLRVRLEAIVAASDVREAGSITIAAQAADGSADRFIAFAFKNAVHALASQWKPALLAGKLKFAKPAHLVNVVREGGGNEVAGVVRQQLTEPNLTAVRKGVLTELLAHIGTTADAELALKLGAANPEVLRAL
;
A
#
# COMPACT_ATOMS: atom_id res chain seq x y z
N ILE A 1 2.55 -29.44 13.94
CA ILE A 1 3.64 -28.56 13.49
C ILE A 1 4.92 -29.34 13.19
N THR A 2 5.46 -30.14 14.16
CA THR A 2 6.70 -30.88 13.91
C THR A 2 6.61 -31.84 12.73
N ALA A 3 5.52 -32.61 12.62
CA ALA A 3 5.30 -33.51 11.48
C ALA A 3 5.18 -32.73 10.15
N THR A 4 4.53 -31.59 10.16
CA THR A 4 4.43 -30.72 8.96
C THR A 4 5.80 -30.20 8.56
N GLN A 5 6.64 -29.78 9.50
CA GLN A 5 8.00 -29.35 9.21
C GLN A 5 8.85 -30.47 8.61
N GLN A 6 8.81 -31.66 9.22
CA GLN A 6 9.51 -32.84 8.68
C GLN A 6 9.05 -33.20 7.27
N TRP A 7 7.73 -33.06 7.00
CA TRP A 7 7.20 -33.28 5.67
C TRP A 7 7.72 -32.21 4.68
N VAL A 8 7.71 -30.93 5.04
CA VAL A 8 8.25 -29.83 4.21
C VAL A 8 9.73 -30.08 3.88
N ASP A 9 10.53 -30.51 4.87
CA ASP A 9 11.95 -30.78 4.72
C ASP A 9 12.23 -31.99 3.80
N SER A 10 11.27 -32.93 3.72
CA SER A 10 11.35 -34.09 2.83
C SER A 10 10.98 -33.83 1.37
N LEU A 11 10.41 -32.65 1.05
CA LEU A 11 9.95 -32.32 -0.30
C LEU A 11 11.13 -32.10 -1.25
N LYS A 12 11.07 -32.74 -2.40
CA LYS A 12 12.12 -32.60 -3.44
C LYS A 12 11.97 -31.29 -4.21
N PRO A 13 13.07 -30.55 -4.46
CA PRO A 13 13.03 -29.26 -5.18
C PRO A 13 12.46 -29.35 -6.60
N ASN A 14 12.56 -30.50 -7.26
CA ASN A 14 12.08 -30.76 -8.61
C ASN A 14 10.69 -31.42 -8.67
N ASP A 15 9.98 -31.50 -7.54
CA ASP A 15 8.61 -32.00 -7.51
C ASP A 15 7.69 -31.03 -8.28
N PRO A 16 6.98 -31.46 -9.32
CA PRO A 16 6.08 -30.60 -10.09
C PRO A 16 4.92 -30.04 -9.28
N LYS A 17 4.62 -30.63 -8.10
CA LYS A 17 3.60 -30.17 -7.17
C LYS A 17 4.19 -29.47 -5.93
N LEU A 18 5.46 -29.09 -5.96
CA LEU A 18 6.15 -28.52 -4.81
C LEU A 18 5.42 -27.29 -4.26
N GLU A 19 5.10 -26.31 -5.11
CA GLU A 19 4.44 -25.07 -4.67
C GLU A 19 3.07 -25.35 -4.03
N ALA A 20 2.28 -26.26 -4.61
CA ALA A 20 1.00 -26.66 -4.04
C ALA A 20 1.17 -27.31 -2.64
N LYS A 21 2.18 -28.16 -2.47
CA LYS A 21 2.48 -28.78 -1.17
C LYS A 21 2.96 -27.78 -0.13
N LEU A 22 3.79 -26.81 -0.54
CA LEU A 22 4.21 -25.71 0.34
C LEU A 22 3.05 -24.80 0.73
N PHE A 23 2.11 -24.57 -0.20
CA PHE A 23 0.88 -23.83 0.06
C PHE A 23 0.02 -24.51 1.14
N GLU A 24 -0.18 -25.84 1.07
CA GLU A 24 -0.87 -26.59 2.11
C GLU A 24 -0.13 -26.51 3.44
N ALA A 25 1.19 -26.65 3.42
CA ALA A 25 2.00 -26.60 4.63
C ALA A 25 1.87 -25.25 5.37
N ILE A 26 1.92 -24.13 4.67
CA ILE A 26 1.84 -22.82 5.33
C ILE A 26 0.47 -22.60 5.96
N GLY A 27 -0.60 -23.16 5.38
CA GLY A 27 -1.94 -23.15 5.97
C GLY A 27 -1.99 -23.85 7.33
N VAL A 28 -1.23 -24.95 7.50
CA VAL A 28 -1.11 -25.62 8.80
C VAL A 28 -0.38 -24.73 9.81
N PHE A 29 0.73 -24.08 9.40
CA PHE A 29 1.44 -23.16 10.29
C PHE A 29 0.58 -21.95 10.66
N GLU A 30 -0.15 -21.37 9.70
CA GLU A 30 -1.08 -20.27 9.93
C GLU A 30 -2.18 -20.64 10.92
N SER A 31 -2.83 -21.81 10.74
CA SER A 31 -3.93 -22.26 11.61
C SER A 31 -3.49 -22.55 13.05
N HIS A 32 -2.22 -22.82 13.26
CA HIS A 32 -1.63 -23.04 14.60
C HIS A 32 -0.92 -21.80 15.14
N GLU A 33 -1.02 -20.65 14.44
CA GLU A 33 -0.37 -19.39 14.81
C GLU A 33 1.15 -19.51 15.03
N VAL A 34 1.81 -20.40 14.28
CA VAL A 34 3.26 -20.62 14.31
C VAL A 34 3.92 -19.99 13.08
N VAL A 35 4.76 -18.99 13.30
CA VAL A 35 5.49 -18.35 12.22
C VAL A 35 6.54 -19.29 11.62
N ASN A 36 6.45 -19.54 10.31
CA ASN A 36 7.47 -20.24 9.54
C ASN A 36 7.99 -19.31 8.44
N ARG A 37 8.94 -18.46 8.79
CA ARG A 37 9.51 -17.45 7.88
C ARG A 37 10.15 -18.06 6.63
N PRO A 38 11.00 -19.11 6.69
CA PRO A 38 11.59 -19.70 5.49
C PRO A 38 10.54 -20.20 4.49
N LEU A 39 9.46 -20.83 4.99
CA LEU A 39 8.36 -21.29 4.13
C LEU A 39 7.58 -20.12 3.53
N LEU A 40 7.32 -19.08 4.32
CA LEU A 40 6.66 -17.86 3.85
C LEU A 40 7.45 -17.21 2.69
N GLU A 41 8.76 -17.03 2.85
CA GLU A 41 9.62 -16.42 1.82
C GLU A 41 9.66 -17.25 0.53
N ARG A 42 9.69 -18.57 0.64
CA ARG A 42 9.60 -19.46 -0.54
C ARG A 42 8.30 -19.27 -1.30
N LEU A 43 7.18 -19.13 -0.59
CA LEU A 43 5.86 -18.94 -1.21
C LEU A 43 5.65 -17.52 -1.76
N LEU A 44 6.23 -16.50 -1.13
CA LEU A 44 6.24 -15.13 -1.69
C LEU A 44 7.02 -15.06 -3.00
N ALA A 45 7.95 -15.99 -3.25
CA ALA A 45 8.73 -16.10 -4.48
C ALA A 45 8.21 -17.19 -5.45
N ALA A 46 7.05 -17.81 -5.16
CA ALA A 46 6.48 -18.87 -5.99
C ALA A 46 6.12 -18.39 -7.40
N LYS A 47 6.16 -19.29 -8.37
CA LYS A 47 5.71 -19.00 -9.75
C LYS A 47 4.19 -18.82 -9.82
N ASP A 48 3.44 -19.63 -9.06
CA ASP A 48 2.00 -19.54 -8.99
C ASP A 48 1.58 -18.30 -8.17
N TYR A 49 0.91 -17.37 -8.83
CA TYR A 49 0.38 -16.16 -8.17
C TYR A 49 -0.56 -16.47 -7.00
N ARG A 50 -1.25 -17.61 -7.00
CA ARG A 50 -2.15 -18.01 -5.90
C ARG A 50 -1.36 -18.30 -4.63
N ALA A 51 -0.20 -18.92 -4.77
CA ALA A 51 0.71 -19.16 -3.66
C ALA A 51 1.29 -17.83 -3.15
N ARG A 52 1.72 -16.92 -4.05
CA ARG A 52 2.20 -15.58 -3.67
C ARG A 52 1.10 -14.76 -2.97
N ALA A 53 -0.12 -14.78 -3.49
CA ALA A 53 -1.25 -14.05 -2.89
C ALA A 53 -1.57 -14.56 -1.48
N TYR A 54 -1.62 -15.88 -1.29
CA TYR A 54 -1.86 -16.45 0.02
C TYR A 54 -0.71 -16.16 1.01
N ALA A 55 0.53 -16.29 0.56
CA ALA A 55 1.69 -15.93 1.36
C ALA A 55 1.67 -14.44 1.77
N THR A 56 1.23 -13.56 0.88
CA THR A 56 1.06 -12.13 1.19
C THR A 56 0.02 -11.91 2.31
N ARG A 57 -1.11 -12.63 2.26
CA ARG A 57 -2.10 -12.62 3.34
C ARG A 57 -1.51 -13.10 4.66
N VAL A 58 -0.77 -14.23 4.64
CA VAL A 58 -0.11 -14.78 5.82
C VAL A 58 0.92 -13.80 6.38
N ALA A 59 1.70 -13.12 5.53
CA ALA A 59 2.62 -12.08 5.97
C ALA A 59 1.90 -10.94 6.72
N GLY A 60 0.72 -10.53 6.26
CA GLY A 60 -0.14 -9.57 6.97
C GLY A 60 -0.61 -10.09 8.31
N ARG A 61 -1.05 -11.35 8.40
CA ARG A 61 -1.50 -11.96 9.67
C ARG A 61 -0.39 -12.11 10.70
N TRP A 62 0.83 -12.32 10.25
CA TRP A 62 1.99 -12.48 11.13
C TRP A 62 2.75 -11.17 11.35
N HIS A 63 2.19 -10.02 10.99
CA HIS A 63 2.90 -8.72 11.00
C HIS A 63 3.49 -8.37 12.37
N ASP A 64 2.81 -8.72 13.45
CA ASP A 64 3.23 -8.47 14.84
C ASP A 64 4.42 -9.34 15.29
N ARG A 65 4.71 -10.44 14.55
CA ARG A 65 5.77 -11.40 14.80
C ARG A 65 6.86 -11.41 13.72
N LEU A 66 6.71 -10.57 12.69
CA LEU A 66 7.66 -10.37 11.59
C LEU A 66 8.17 -8.93 11.64
N GLN A 67 9.42 -8.72 12.05
CA GLN A 67 10.00 -7.38 12.20
C GLN A 67 10.02 -6.56 10.90
N ASP A 68 10.03 -7.22 9.73
CA ASP A 68 10.07 -6.62 8.40
C ASP A 68 8.79 -6.87 7.59
N SER A 69 7.66 -7.05 8.25
CA SER A 69 6.37 -7.33 7.60
C SER A 69 6.02 -6.32 6.52
N LEU A 70 6.25 -5.02 6.76
CA LEU A 70 6.00 -3.98 5.76
C LEU A 70 6.90 -4.11 4.53
N ASP A 71 8.14 -4.60 4.66
CA ASP A 71 9.02 -4.81 3.50
C ASP A 71 8.57 -6.02 2.67
N LEU A 72 8.08 -7.07 3.31
CA LEU A 72 7.46 -8.19 2.60
C LEU A 72 6.22 -7.74 1.83
N LEU A 73 5.34 -6.99 2.46
CA LEU A 73 4.12 -6.45 1.83
C LEU A 73 4.44 -5.46 0.70
N ARG A 74 5.51 -4.65 0.85
CA ARG A 74 5.96 -3.73 -0.21
C ARG A 74 6.39 -4.45 -1.48
N ARG A 75 7.05 -5.61 -1.36
CA ARG A 75 7.40 -6.46 -2.53
C ARG A 75 6.12 -6.96 -3.22
N SER A 76 5.15 -7.46 -2.45
CA SER A 76 3.86 -7.92 -2.98
C SER A 76 3.03 -6.79 -3.61
N ALA A 77 3.19 -5.55 -3.14
CA ALA A 77 2.51 -4.38 -3.70
C ALA A 77 2.92 -4.06 -5.16
N THR A 78 4.06 -4.57 -5.61
CA THR A 78 4.55 -4.41 -6.99
C THR A 78 4.46 -5.67 -7.82
N ASP A 79 3.76 -6.69 -7.34
CA ASP A 79 3.58 -7.94 -8.08
C ASP A 79 2.86 -7.70 -9.42
N GLU A 80 3.24 -8.46 -10.44
CA GLU A 80 2.61 -8.42 -11.76
C GLU A 80 1.14 -8.80 -11.72
N HIS A 81 0.75 -9.67 -10.78
CA HIS A 81 -0.60 -10.20 -10.70
C HIS A 81 -1.48 -9.41 -9.72
N LEU A 82 -2.62 -8.91 -10.22
CA LEU A 82 -3.56 -8.07 -9.44
C LEU A 82 -4.05 -8.73 -8.15
N ARG A 83 -4.19 -10.06 -8.12
CA ARG A 83 -4.61 -10.77 -6.91
C ARG A 83 -3.57 -10.64 -5.78
N VAL A 84 -2.29 -10.68 -6.09
CA VAL A 84 -1.22 -10.50 -5.09
C VAL A 84 -1.22 -9.07 -4.58
N ARG A 85 -1.36 -8.09 -5.47
CA ARG A 85 -1.47 -6.67 -5.11
C ARG A 85 -2.70 -6.39 -4.25
N LEU A 86 -3.85 -7.03 -4.54
CA LEU A 86 -5.05 -6.93 -3.72
C LEU A 86 -4.80 -7.42 -2.29
N GLU A 87 -4.17 -8.59 -2.14
CA GLU A 87 -3.82 -9.11 -0.81
C GLU A 87 -2.81 -8.18 -0.08
N ALA A 88 -1.89 -7.54 -0.80
CA ALA A 88 -0.97 -6.57 -0.21
C ALA A 88 -1.70 -5.33 0.35
N ILE A 89 -2.75 -4.83 -0.33
CA ILE A 89 -3.57 -3.72 0.17
C ILE A 89 -4.31 -4.15 1.44
N VAL A 90 -4.97 -5.31 1.40
CA VAL A 90 -5.75 -5.83 2.54
C VAL A 90 -4.82 -6.07 3.73
N ALA A 91 -3.70 -6.76 3.53
CA ALA A 91 -2.73 -7.02 4.58
C ALA A 91 -2.14 -5.73 5.17
N ALA A 92 -1.80 -4.74 4.33
CA ALA A 92 -1.30 -3.45 4.79
C ALA A 92 -2.35 -2.69 5.62
N SER A 93 -3.65 -2.83 5.33
CA SER A 93 -4.71 -2.15 6.10
C SER A 93 -4.85 -2.67 7.54
N ASP A 94 -4.39 -3.89 7.81
CA ASP A 94 -4.40 -4.48 9.15
C ASP A 94 -3.17 -4.06 9.98
N VAL A 95 -2.07 -3.68 9.30
CA VAL A 95 -0.84 -3.20 9.98
C VAL A 95 -0.99 -1.72 10.33
N ARG A 96 -1.22 -1.44 11.62
CA ARG A 96 -1.54 -0.08 12.11
C ARG A 96 -0.30 0.80 12.23
N GLU A 97 0.35 1.03 11.10
CA GLU A 97 1.52 1.90 10.94
C GLU A 97 1.28 2.93 9.83
N ALA A 98 1.87 4.12 9.97
CA ALA A 98 1.72 5.17 8.96
C ALA A 98 2.29 4.76 7.58
N GLY A 99 3.35 3.93 7.56
CA GLY A 99 3.97 3.40 6.35
C GLY A 99 3.04 2.49 5.53
N SER A 100 2.06 1.86 6.15
CA SER A 100 1.13 0.92 5.50
C SER A 100 0.34 1.58 4.36
N ILE A 101 -0.04 2.85 4.50
CA ILE A 101 -0.74 3.57 3.43
C ILE A 101 0.08 3.72 2.16
N THR A 102 1.41 3.79 2.28
CA THR A 102 2.30 3.90 1.11
C THR A 102 2.33 2.59 0.31
N ILE A 103 2.18 1.45 1.00
CA ILE A 103 2.08 0.12 0.39
C ILE A 103 0.74 -0.03 -0.33
N ALA A 104 -0.36 0.35 0.31
CA ALA A 104 -1.69 0.33 -0.30
C ALA A 104 -1.74 1.21 -1.57
N ALA A 105 -1.15 2.42 -1.52
CA ALA A 105 -1.08 3.32 -2.65
C ALA A 105 -0.23 2.76 -3.80
N GLN A 106 0.89 2.10 -3.50
CA GLN A 106 1.74 1.44 -4.48
C GLN A 106 1.04 0.25 -5.14
N ALA A 107 0.33 -0.55 -4.35
CA ALA A 107 -0.40 -1.71 -4.87
C ALA A 107 -1.59 -1.31 -5.76
N ALA A 108 -2.19 -0.15 -5.54
CA ALA A 108 -3.28 0.39 -6.36
C ALA A 108 -2.79 1.09 -7.65
N ASP A 109 -1.49 1.36 -7.76
CA ASP A 109 -0.93 2.14 -8.86
C ASP A 109 -1.23 1.53 -10.24
N GLY A 110 -1.74 2.37 -11.16
CA GLY A 110 -2.03 1.98 -12.55
C GLY A 110 -3.12 0.91 -12.71
N SER A 111 -3.90 0.59 -11.69
CA SER A 111 -4.97 -0.41 -11.77
C SER A 111 -6.33 0.23 -11.99
N ALA A 112 -7.05 -0.28 -13.01
CA ALA A 112 -8.48 0.01 -13.21
C ALA A 112 -9.40 -1.07 -12.58
N ASP A 113 -8.84 -2.02 -11.84
CA ASP A 113 -9.60 -3.11 -11.21
C ASP A 113 -10.47 -2.60 -10.06
N ARG A 114 -11.76 -2.92 -10.08
CA ARG A 114 -12.74 -2.45 -9.07
C ARG A 114 -12.45 -2.97 -7.66
N PHE A 115 -11.88 -4.16 -7.53
CA PHE A 115 -11.58 -4.74 -6.22
C PHE A 115 -10.35 -4.07 -5.61
N ILE A 116 -9.34 -3.76 -6.43
CA ILE A 116 -8.18 -2.95 -6.04
C ILE A 116 -8.66 -1.56 -5.58
N ALA A 117 -9.50 -0.89 -6.38
CA ALA A 117 -10.04 0.42 -6.02
C ALA A 117 -10.82 0.40 -4.71
N PHE A 118 -11.68 -0.60 -4.51
CA PHE A 118 -12.45 -0.76 -3.28
C PHE A 118 -11.56 -1.05 -2.06
N ALA A 119 -10.59 -1.96 -2.20
CA ALA A 119 -9.65 -2.28 -1.13
C ALA A 119 -8.78 -1.07 -0.76
N PHE A 120 -8.30 -0.32 -1.75
CA PHE A 120 -7.54 0.91 -1.54
C PHE A 120 -8.35 1.96 -0.77
N LYS A 121 -9.59 2.23 -1.20
CA LYS A 121 -10.50 3.13 -0.49
C LYS A 121 -10.64 2.74 0.97
N ASN A 122 -10.93 1.46 1.26
CA ASN A 122 -11.06 0.98 2.62
C ASN A 122 -9.76 1.13 3.42
N ALA A 123 -8.60 0.83 2.83
CA ALA A 123 -7.30 1.01 3.48
C ALA A 123 -7.02 2.47 3.84
N VAL A 124 -7.36 3.42 2.95
CA VAL A 124 -7.19 4.86 3.22
C VAL A 124 -7.98 5.28 4.45
N HIS A 125 -9.23 4.83 4.59
CA HIS A 125 -10.08 5.17 5.74
C HIS A 125 -9.67 4.41 7.00
N ALA A 126 -9.37 3.11 6.89
CA ALA A 126 -8.96 2.29 8.04
C ALA A 126 -7.66 2.78 8.70
N LEU A 127 -6.73 3.30 7.89
CA LEU A 127 -5.44 3.81 8.34
C LEU A 127 -5.41 5.33 8.57
N ALA A 128 -6.57 6.02 8.53
CA ALA A 128 -6.61 7.48 8.59
C ALA A 128 -5.96 8.05 9.86
N SER A 129 -6.14 7.40 11.01
CA SER A 129 -5.54 7.78 12.29
C SER A 129 -4.02 7.60 12.35
N GLN A 130 -3.44 6.81 11.45
CA GLN A 130 -2.00 6.59 11.34
C GLN A 130 -1.37 7.52 10.32
N TRP A 131 -1.91 7.55 9.08
CA TRP A 131 -1.25 8.26 7.99
C TRP A 131 -1.47 9.79 8.05
N LYS A 132 -2.64 10.28 8.47
CA LYS A 132 -2.90 11.72 8.50
C LYS A 132 -1.92 12.47 9.40
N PRO A 133 -1.74 12.12 10.70
CA PRO A 133 -0.75 12.80 11.54
C PRO A 133 0.67 12.69 11.01
N ALA A 134 1.04 11.56 10.42
CA ALA A 134 2.37 11.37 9.86
C ALA A 134 2.61 12.22 8.60
N LEU A 135 1.56 12.37 7.76
CA LEU A 135 1.61 13.26 6.60
C LEU A 135 1.76 14.72 7.05
N LEU A 136 0.94 15.17 8.01
CA LEU A 136 0.99 16.52 8.55
C LEU A 136 2.35 16.85 9.18
N ALA A 137 2.98 15.86 9.82
CA ALA A 137 4.32 15.99 10.40
C ALA A 137 5.46 15.87 9.35
N GLY A 138 5.16 15.71 8.07
CA GLY A 138 6.17 15.54 7.00
C GLY A 138 6.95 14.22 7.08
N LYS A 139 6.48 13.25 7.87
CA LYS A 139 7.16 11.97 8.09
C LYS A 139 6.80 10.89 7.06
N LEU A 140 5.81 11.13 6.21
CA LEU A 140 5.33 10.16 5.24
C LEU A 140 5.94 10.43 3.85
N LYS A 141 6.57 9.41 3.26
CA LYS A 141 7.17 9.49 1.93
C LYS A 141 6.51 8.48 0.99
N PHE A 142 6.01 8.95 -0.13
CA PHE A 142 5.45 8.12 -1.19
C PHE A 142 6.47 7.89 -2.31
N ALA A 143 6.42 6.71 -2.94
CA ALA A 143 7.30 6.37 -4.05
C ALA A 143 7.06 7.25 -5.29
N LYS A 144 5.80 7.68 -5.50
CA LYS A 144 5.40 8.58 -6.59
C LYS A 144 4.52 9.71 -6.05
N PRO A 145 4.58 10.92 -6.61
CA PRO A 145 3.67 12.01 -6.25
C PRO A 145 2.19 11.63 -6.41
N ALA A 146 1.84 10.91 -7.47
CA ALA A 146 0.47 10.44 -7.72
C ALA A 146 -0.09 9.55 -6.60
N HIS A 147 0.74 8.81 -5.88
CA HIS A 147 0.30 8.02 -4.73
C HIS A 147 -0.22 8.91 -3.61
N LEU A 148 0.48 10.01 -3.31
CA LEU A 148 0.03 10.99 -2.32
C LEU A 148 -1.30 11.62 -2.75
N VAL A 149 -1.39 12.05 -4.03
CA VAL A 149 -2.62 12.62 -4.59
C VAL A 149 -3.80 11.67 -4.42
N ASN A 150 -3.63 10.39 -4.77
CA ASN A 150 -4.70 9.39 -4.66
C ASN A 150 -5.16 9.16 -3.21
N VAL A 151 -4.21 9.07 -2.26
CA VAL A 151 -4.54 8.90 -0.83
C VAL A 151 -5.28 10.11 -0.29
N VAL A 152 -4.81 11.31 -0.61
CA VAL A 152 -5.40 12.56 -0.10
C VAL A 152 -6.75 12.84 -0.75
N ARG A 153 -6.91 12.54 -2.04
CA ARG A 153 -8.20 12.65 -2.74
C ARG A 153 -9.26 11.74 -2.13
N GLU A 154 -8.88 10.51 -1.75
CA GLU A 154 -9.81 9.55 -1.17
C GLU A 154 -10.15 9.84 0.30
N GLY A 155 -9.17 10.23 1.11
CA GLY A 155 -9.34 10.31 2.57
C GLY A 155 -8.85 11.60 3.22
N GLY A 156 -8.44 12.60 2.43
CA GLY A 156 -8.06 13.92 2.92
C GLY A 156 -9.26 14.68 3.49
N GLY A 157 -9.01 15.85 4.01
CA GLY A 157 -10.03 16.74 4.57
C GLY A 157 -9.42 18.10 4.80
N ASN A 158 -10.19 19.02 5.40
CA ASN A 158 -9.78 20.40 5.65
C ASN A 158 -8.46 20.51 6.43
N GLU A 159 -8.18 19.56 7.32
CA GLU A 159 -6.92 19.49 8.07
C GLU A 159 -5.72 19.28 7.14
N VAL A 160 -5.85 18.45 6.12
CA VAL A 160 -4.79 18.22 5.12
C VAL A 160 -4.67 19.43 4.21
N ALA A 161 -5.78 20.05 3.79
CA ALA A 161 -5.77 21.27 2.98
C ALA A 161 -5.01 22.41 3.67
N GLY A 162 -5.15 22.56 4.98
CA GLY A 162 -4.41 23.54 5.79
C GLY A 162 -2.90 23.42 5.64
N VAL A 163 -2.38 22.18 5.74
CA VAL A 163 -0.94 21.92 5.58
C VAL A 163 -0.48 22.09 4.14
N VAL A 164 -1.29 21.68 3.16
CA VAL A 164 -0.98 21.90 1.75
C VAL A 164 -0.84 23.39 1.45
N ARG A 165 -1.76 24.24 1.97
CA ARG A 165 -1.65 25.70 1.86
C ARG A 165 -0.34 26.23 2.45
N GLN A 166 0.00 25.81 3.66
CA GLN A 166 1.24 26.22 4.31
C GLN A 166 2.47 25.81 3.49
N GLN A 167 2.51 24.56 2.99
CA GLN A 167 3.64 24.11 2.16
C GLN A 167 3.76 24.88 0.84
N LEU A 168 2.65 25.33 0.24
CA LEU A 168 2.67 26.14 -0.97
C LEU A 168 3.31 27.52 -0.79
N THR A 169 3.47 28.00 0.46
CA THR A 169 4.15 29.26 0.77
C THR A 169 5.66 29.11 1.00
N GLU A 170 6.19 27.88 0.97
CA GLU A 170 7.63 27.64 1.15
C GLU A 170 8.44 28.26 -0.01
N PRO A 171 9.52 29.03 0.29
CA PRO A 171 10.23 29.83 -0.72
C PRO A 171 11.03 28.99 -1.74
N ASN A 172 11.41 27.75 -1.38
CA ASN A 172 12.26 26.87 -2.20
C ASN A 172 11.54 25.68 -2.79
N LEU A 173 10.25 25.81 -3.08
CA LEU A 173 9.44 24.74 -3.61
C LEU A 173 9.80 24.43 -5.06
N THR A 174 10.15 23.17 -5.37
CA THR A 174 10.40 22.76 -6.76
C THR A 174 9.10 22.83 -7.57
N ALA A 175 9.20 23.09 -8.89
CA ALA A 175 8.03 23.17 -9.78
C ALA A 175 7.17 21.88 -9.71
N VAL A 176 7.81 20.70 -9.66
CA VAL A 176 7.12 19.41 -9.52
C VAL A 176 6.32 19.35 -8.23
N ARG A 177 6.94 19.69 -7.09
CA ARG A 177 6.26 19.67 -5.79
C ARG A 177 5.14 20.68 -5.71
N LYS A 178 5.35 21.88 -6.27
CA LYS A 178 4.31 22.90 -6.38
C LYS A 178 3.11 22.42 -7.18
N GLY A 179 3.32 21.76 -8.31
CA GLY A 179 2.25 21.17 -9.13
C GLY A 179 1.41 20.16 -8.36
N VAL A 180 2.08 19.20 -7.66
CA VAL A 180 1.41 18.19 -6.82
C VAL A 180 0.59 18.81 -5.69
N LEU A 181 1.17 19.78 -4.97
CA LEU A 181 0.45 20.46 -3.88
C LEU A 181 -0.74 21.28 -4.39
N THR A 182 -0.61 21.91 -5.56
CA THR A 182 -1.69 22.66 -6.18
C THR A 182 -2.84 21.74 -6.61
N GLU A 183 -2.52 20.59 -7.22
CA GLU A 183 -3.50 19.55 -7.56
C GLU A 183 -4.21 19.01 -6.30
N LEU A 184 -3.47 18.71 -5.23
CA LEU A 184 -4.05 18.29 -3.96
C LEU A 184 -5.02 19.33 -3.40
N LEU A 185 -4.63 20.60 -3.43
CA LEU A 185 -5.47 21.69 -2.93
C LEU A 185 -6.78 21.80 -3.70
N ALA A 186 -6.73 21.61 -5.04
CA ALA A 186 -7.91 21.58 -5.89
C ALA A 186 -8.88 20.45 -5.53
N HIS A 187 -8.35 19.28 -5.14
CA HIS A 187 -9.18 18.12 -4.81
C HIS A 187 -9.85 18.17 -3.41
N ILE A 188 -9.17 18.77 -2.42
CA ILE A 188 -9.59 18.63 -1.02
C ILE A 188 -9.89 19.97 -0.35
N GLY A 189 -9.63 21.08 -1.04
CA GLY A 189 -9.78 22.41 -0.51
C GLY A 189 -11.23 22.93 -0.54
N THR A 190 -11.37 24.14 -0.01
CA THR A 190 -12.60 24.94 -0.11
C THR A 190 -12.69 25.61 -1.48
N THR A 191 -13.80 26.31 -1.76
CA THR A 191 -13.93 27.14 -2.99
C THR A 191 -12.78 28.15 -3.13
N ALA A 192 -12.36 28.79 -2.03
CA ALA A 192 -11.23 29.71 -2.05
C ALA A 192 -9.90 29.00 -2.39
N ASP A 193 -9.75 27.76 -1.98
CA ASP A 193 -8.58 26.92 -2.32
C ASP A 193 -8.60 26.52 -3.81
N ALA A 194 -9.77 26.22 -4.35
CA ALA A 194 -9.94 25.95 -5.77
C ALA A 194 -9.55 27.17 -6.61
N GLU A 195 -9.97 28.39 -6.21
CA GLU A 195 -9.54 29.63 -6.86
C GLU A 195 -8.04 29.85 -6.76
N LEU A 196 -7.42 29.57 -5.61
CA LEU A 196 -5.98 29.64 -5.44
C LEU A 196 -5.26 28.60 -6.33
N ALA A 197 -5.74 27.37 -6.35
CA ALA A 197 -5.19 26.31 -7.19
C ALA A 197 -5.29 26.67 -8.69
N LEU A 198 -6.40 27.27 -9.12
CA LEU A 198 -6.56 27.74 -10.48
C LEU A 198 -5.53 28.84 -10.82
N LYS A 199 -5.34 29.83 -9.95
CA LYS A 199 -4.34 30.89 -10.14
C LYS A 199 -2.90 30.34 -10.23
N LEU A 200 -2.58 29.32 -9.44
CA LEU A 200 -1.23 28.74 -9.38
C LEU A 200 -0.97 27.70 -10.47
N GLY A 201 -2.01 27.04 -10.96
CA GLY A 201 -1.93 25.88 -11.84
C GLY A 201 -2.72 26.01 -13.15
N ALA A 202 -3.09 27.20 -13.59
CA ALA A 202 -3.93 27.41 -14.79
C ALA A 202 -3.39 26.76 -16.08
N ALA A 203 -2.08 26.50 -16.16
CA ALA A 203 -1.45 25.78 -17.27
C ALA A 203 -1.29 24.28 -17.03
N ASN A 204 -1.70 23.76 -15.86
CA ASN A 204 -1.54 22.34 -15.51
C ASN A 204 -2.87 21.59 -15.75
N PRO A 205 -2.91 20.65 -16.74
CA PRO A 205 -4.14 19.91 -17.04
C PRO A 205 -4.70 19.09 -15.86
N GLU A 206 -3.84 18.59 -14.95
CA GLU A 206 -4.30 17.83 -13.80
C GLU A 206 -5.01 18.72 -12.77
N VAL A 207 -4.53 19.95 -12.57
CA VAL A 207 -5.22 20.95 -11.74
C VAL A 207 -6.58 21.29 -12.32
N LEU A 208 -6.67 21.50 -13.65
CA LEU A 208 -7.93 21.82 -14.32
C LEU A 208 -8.95 20.66 -14.27
N ARG A 209 -8.51 19.41 -14.24
CA ARG A 209 -9.39 18.24 -14.04
C ARG A 209 -9.86 18.05 -12.61
N ALA A 210 -9.14 18.61 -11.65
CA ALA A 210 -9.43 18.49 -10.22
C ALA A 210 -10.44 19.53 -9.73
N LEU A 211 -10.65 20.59 -10.50
CA LEU A 211 -11.60 21.68 -10.26
C LEU A 211 -12.96 21.39 -10.90
#